data_0ab29961d0ca03d2e9582be61a755c73
#
_entry.id   0ab29961d0ca03d2e9582be61a755c73
#
_cell.length_a   1.000
_cell.length_b   1.000
_cell.length_c   1.000
_cell.angle_alpha   90.00
_cell.angle_beta   90.00
_cell.angle_gamma   90.00
#
_symmetry.space_group_name_H-M   'P 1'
#
loop_
_entity.id
_entity.type
_entity.pdbx_description
1 polymer ?
#
loop_
_entity_poly.entity_id
_entity_poly.type
_entity_poly.pdbx_seq_one_letter_code
_entity_poly.pdbx_strand_id
1 'polypeptide(L)'
;QITAREWSIPRDEQDKLAYESHQKLASAYDEGFFKDLMTPLAGLEKDNILRPDTTLEKLATLKPVFDRENGTMTAANSTALTDGASCVLLASEEWAKANNMEIKAYLTFSEVAAVDFVDKKEGLLMAPAYAVPRMLEKA
;
A
#
# COMPACT_ATOMS: atom_id res chain seq x y z
N GLN A 1 3.56 4.17 -14.57
CA GLN A 1 3.57 5.29 -15.53
C GLN A 1 2.49 5.15 -16.61
N ILE A 2 2.29 3.95 -17.19
CA ILE A 2 1.26 3.72 -18.21
C ILE A 2 -0.12 4.07 -17.66
N THR A 3 -0.51 3.49 -16.54
CA THR A 3 -1.80 3.75 -15.86
C THR A 3 -1.97 5.23 -15.50
N ALA A 4 -0.93 5.89 -14.99
CA ALA A 4 -0.99 7.31 -14.66
C ALA A 4 -1.31 8.17 -15.90
N ARG A 5 -0.78 7.78 -17.06
CA ARG A 5 -1.06 8.45 -18.34
C ARG A 5 -2.48 8.17 -18.84
N GLU A 6 -2.90 6.91 -18.84
CA GLU A 6 -4.23 6.49 -19.29
C GLU A 6 -5.35 7.12 -18.47
N TRP A 7 -5.14 7.26 -17.18
CA TRP A 7 -6.11 7.83 -16.24
C TRP A 7 -5.89 9.33 -15.99
N SER A 8 -4.94 9.93 -16.69
CA SER A 8 -4.61 11.37 -16.55
C SER A 8 -4.33 11.79 -15.11
N ILE A 9 -3.61 10.94 -14.35
CA ILE A 9 -3.23 11.23 -12.98
C ILE A 9 -2.01 12.18 -12.99
N PRO A 10 -2.15 13.42 -12.55
CA PRO A 10 -1.08 14.40 -12.63
C PRO A 10 -0.01 14.17 -11.57
N ARG A 11 1.17 14.75 -11.77
CA ARG A 11 2.33 14.60 -10.91
C ARG A 11 2.11 15.12 -9.50
N ASP A 12 1.47 16.25 -9.36
CA ASP A 12 1.20 16.91 -8.09
C ASP A 12 0.29 16.07 -7.18
N GLU A 13 -0.72 15.39 -7.72
CA GLU A 13 -1.55 14.47 -6.95
C GLU A 13 -0.75 13.24 -6.48
N GLN A 14 0.18 12.72 -7.28
CA GLN A 14 1.06 11.62 -6.91
C GLN A 14 2.03 12.05 -5.80
N ASP A 15 2.63 13.23 -5.93
CA ASP A 15 3.55 13.79 -4.93
C ASP A 15 2.81 14.14 -3.63
N LYS A 16 1.58 14.66 -3.71
CA LYS A 16 0.73 14.93 -2.55
C LYS A 16 0.41 13.65 -1.77
N LEU A 17 0.03 12.58 -2.46
CA LEU A 17 -0.24 11.28 -1.82
C LEU A 17 1.02 10.78 -1.08
N ALA A 18 2.19 10.85 -1.70
CA ALA A 18 3.45 10.45 -1.10
C ALA A 18 3.79 11.32 0.13
N TYR A 19 3.65 12.64 0.02
CA TYR A 19 3.85 13.58 1.10
C TYR A 19 2.94 13.27 2.30
N GLU A 20 1.63 13.17 2.06
CA GLU A 20 0.66 12.87 3.11
C GLU A 20 0.92 11.51 3.78
N SER A 21 1.36 10.51 3.00
CA SER A 21 1.74 9.19 3.54
C SER A 21 2.90 9.30 4.53
N HIS A 22 3.95 10.04 4.20
CA HIS A 22 5.06 10.28 5.10
C HIS A 22 4.65 11.06 6.35
N GLN A 23 3.81 12.08 6.23
CA GLN A 23 3.34 12.88 7.37
C GLN A 23 2.46 12.04 8.31
N LYS A 24 1.54 11.25 7.76
CA LYS A 24 0.68 10.36 8.56
C LYS A 24 1.50 9.29 9.30
N LEU A 25 2.51 8.71 8.64
CA LEU A 25 3.38 7.73 9.28
C LEU A 25 4.23 8.37 10.39
N ALA A 26 4.76 9.57 10.18
CA ALA A 26 5.51 10.31 11.20
C ALA A 26 4.64 10.58 12.43
N SER A 27 3.44 11.13 12.24
CA SER A 27 2.46 11.37 13.31
C SER A 27 2.13 10.09 14.08
N ALA A 28 1.88 8.99 13.38
CA ALA A 28 1.59 7.70 14.01
C ALA A 28 2.75 7.17 14.87
N TYR A 29 4.00 7.40 14.46
CA TYR A 29 5.17 7.08 15.31
C TYR A 29 5.23 7.99 16.55
N ASP A 30 5.01 9.28 16.39
CA ASP A 30 5.06 10.25 17.50
C ASP A 30 3.93 10.03 18.52
N GLU A 31 2.77 9.60 18.07
CA GLU A 31 1.62 9.21 18.88
C GLU A 31 1.78 7.83 19.55
N GLY A 32 2.82 7.08 19.19
CA GLY A 32 3.10 5.76 19.75
C GLY A 32 2.24 4.63 19.18
N PHE A 33 1.56 4.85 18.05
CA PHE A 33 0.70 3.84 17.42
C PHE A 33 1.42 2.52 17.16
N PHE A 34 2.71 2.58 16.78
CA PHE A 34 3.49 1.39 16.46
C PHE A 34 4.18 0.71 17.65
N LYS A 35 4.04 1.25 18.87
CA LYS A 35 4.79 0.76 20.04
C LYS A 35 4.63 -0.74 20.28
N ASP A 36 3.41 -1.26 20.13
CA ASP A 36 3.09 -2.67 20.35
C ASP A 36 3.09 -3.50 19.06
N LEU A 37 3.31 -2.86 17.92
CA LEU A 37 3.30 -3.52 16.61
C LEU A 37 4.71 -3.77 16.06
N MET A 38 5.71 -3.02 16.53
CA MET A 38 7.09 -3.12 16.07
C MET A 38 7.87 -4.10 16.94
N THR A 39 8.60 -5.01 16.28
CA THR A 39 9.59 -5.86 16.93
C THR A 39 10.98 -5.42 16.48
N PRO A 40 11.75 -4.74 17.33
CA PRO A 40 13.10 -4.30 16.98
C PRO A 40 14.01 -5.47 16.62
N LEU A 41 14.78 -5.32 15.55
CA LEU A 41 15.73 -6.33 15.10
C LEU A 41 17.02 -5.67 14.62
N ALA A 42 18.17 -6.17 15.06
CA ALA A 42 19.50 -5.71 14.66
C ALA A 42 19.70 -4.17 14.79
N GLY A 43 19.10 -3.54 15.80
CA GLY A 43 19.19 -2.11 16.04
C GLY A 43 18.20 -1.25 15.22
N LEU A 44 17.38 -1.86 14.39
CA LEU A 44 16.31 -1.17 13.67
C LEU A 44 15.03 -1.16 14.53
N GLU A 45 14.59 0.03 14.94
CA GLU A 45 13.42 0.23 15.80
C GLU A 45 12.26 0.92 15.08
N LYS A 46 12.52 1.51 13.92
CA LYS A 46 11.52 2.23 13.10
C LYS A 46 11.74 1.94 11.63
N ASP A 47 10.71 2.16 10.83
CA ASP A 47 10.80 2.13 9.38
C ASP A 47 11.82 3.18 8.89
N ASN A 48 12.89 2.72 8.25
CA ASN A 48 13.97 3.59 7.74
C ASN A 48 13.65 4.20 6.36
N ILE A 49 12.51 3.88 5.78
CA ILE A 49 12.02 4.50 4.53
C ILE A 49 11.30 5.83 4.82
N LEU A 50 10.80 6.02 6.03
CA LEU A 50 10.15 7.26 6.46
C LEU A 50 11.03 8.49 6.23
N ARG A 51 10.46 9.53 5.64
CA ARG A 51 11.08 10.84 5.41
C ARG A 51 10.18 11.92 6.00
N PRO A 52 10.24 12.18 7.31
CA PRO A 52 9.35 13.15 7.99
C PRO A 52 9.63 14.60 7.55
N ASP A 53 10.82 14.88 7.02
CA ASP A 53 11.27 16.18 6.55
C ASP A 53 10.98 16.44 5.06
N THR A 54 10.24 15.54 4.41
CA THR A 54 9.87 15.77 3.00
C THR A 54 8.87 16.91 2.87
N THR A 55 8.93 17.63 1.75
CA THR A 55 7.98 18.70 1.41
C THR A 55 7.55 18.57 -0.04
N LEU A 56 6.39 19.16 -0.38
CA LEU A 56 5.91 19.15 -1.77
C LEU A 56 6.88 19.82 -2.73
N GLU A 57 7.56 20.88 -2.29
CA GLU A 57 8.58 21.59 -3.08
C GLU A 57 9.77 20.68 -3.37
N LYS A 58 10.26 19.94 -2.38
CA LYS A 58 11.33 18.95 -2.59
C LYS A 58 10.90 17.86 -3.57
N LEU A 59 9.69 17.32 -3.41
CA LEU A 59 9.16 16.28 -4.30
C LEU A 59 9.06 16.75 -5.74
N ALA A 60 8.56 17.96 -5.96
CA ALA A 60 8.41 18.55 -7.29
C ALA A 60 9.74 18.70 -8.07
N THR A 61 10.88 18.82 -7.39
CA THR A 61 12.20 18.92 -8.04
C THR A 61 12.75 17.61 -8.56
N LEU A 62 12.18 16.47 -8.15
CA LEU A 62 12.69 15.15 -8.52
C LEU A 62 12.38 14.79 -9.97
N LYS A 63 13.37 14.20 -10.63
CA LYS A 63 13.23 13.81 -12.04
C LYS A 63 12.48 12.49 -12.17
N PRO A 64 11.64 12.35 -13.21
CA PRO A 64 10.99 11.09 -13.53
C PRO A 64 11.98 9.96 -13.78
N VAL A 65 11.62 8.74 -13.38
CA VAL A 65 12.49 7.55 -13.48
C VAL A 65 12.19 6.75 -14.74
N PHE A 66 10.92 6.49 -15.06
CA PHE A 66 10.53 5.57 -16.13
C PHE A 66 10.37 6.24 -17.50
N ASP A 67 10.04 7.51 -17.54
CA ASP A 67 9.92 8.32 -18.75
C ASP A 67 10.49 9.69 -18.41
N ARG A 68 11.70 9.96 -18.89
CA ARG A 68 12.44 11.16 -18.48
C ARG A 68 11.88 12.45 -19.07
N GLU A 69 11.14 12.37 -20.17
CA GLU A 69 10.60 13.53 -20.87
C GLU A 69 9.18 13.86 -20.41
N ASN A 70 8.33 12.83 -20.32
CA ASN A 70 6.89 13.00 -20.09
C ASN A 70 6.38 12.23 -18.86
N GLY A 71 7.29 11.66 -18.05
CA GLY A 71 6.93 10.88 -16.90
C GLY A 71 6.58 11.72 -15.67
N THR A 72 5.81 11.12 -14.79
CA THR A 72 5.36 11.72 -13.52
C THR A 72 5.84 10.94 -12.30
N MET A 73 6.27 9.69 -12.50
CA MET A 73 6.71 8.82 -11.42
C MET A 73 8.20 9.03 -11.09
N THR A 74 8.48 9.32 -9.84
CA THR A 74 9.83 9.55 -9.31
C THR A 74 10.17 8.53 -8.24
N ALA A 75 11.41 8.53 -7.76
CA ALA A 75 11.82 7.70 -6.63
C ALA A 75 11.04 8.01 -5.35
N ALA A 76 10.54 9.24 -5.17
CA ALA A 76 9.86 9.64 -3.95
C ALA A 76 8.33 9.40 -3.98
N ASN A 77 7.71 9.32 -5.16
CA ASN A 77 6.30 8.94 -5.29
C ASN A 77 6.11 7.48 -5.73
N SER A 78 7.16 6.68 -5.56
CA SER A 78 7.15 5.23 -5.83
C SER A 78 7.51 4.46 -4.57
N THR A 79 6.98 3.26 -4.43
CA THR A 79 7.32 2.39 -3.31
C THR A 79 8.77 1.91 -3.39
N ALA A 80 9.44 1.78 -2.25
CA ALA A 80 10.73 1.11 -2.18
C ALA A 80 10.55 -0.40 -2.41
N LEU A 81 11.58 -1.05 -2.94
CA LEU A 81 11.65 -2.51 -2.99
C LEU A 81 12.06 -3.03 -1.62
N THR A 82 11.17 -3.77 -0.97
CA THR A 82 11.39 -4.34 0.36
C THR A 82 10.90 -5.79 0.40
N ASP A 83 11.61 -6.62 1.13
CA ASP A 83 11.11 -7.95 1.48
C ASP A 83 10.03 -7.83 2.55
N GLY A 84 9.11 -8.76 2.56
CA GLY A 84 8.01 -8.77 3.53
C GLY A 84 7.45 -10.17 3.72
N ALA A 85 6.88 -10.40 4.89
CA ALA A 85 6.14 -11.61 5.21
C ALA A 85 4.91 -11.27 6.05
N SER A 86 3.84 -11.98 5.84
CA SER A 86 2.64 -11.87 6.66
C SER A 86 2.03 -13.24 6.91
N CYS A 87 1.36 -13.40 8.04
CA CYS A 87 0.61 -14.61 8.35
C CYS A 87 -0.73 -14.28 8.99
N VAL A 88 -1.70 -15.15 8.76
CA VAL A 88 -3.02 -15.10 9.39
C VAL A 88 -3.36 -16.50 9.90
N LEU A 89 -3.80 -16.59 11.15
CA LEU A 89 -4.33 -17.83 11.70
C LEU A 89 -5.82 -17.95 11.34
N LEU A 90 -6.15 -18.93 10.51
CA LEU A 90 -7.53 -19.28 10.18
C LEU A 90 -7.94 -20.54 10.96
N ALA A 91 -9.12 -20.52 11.55
CA ALA A 91 -9.66 -21.62 12.30
C ALA A 91 -11.19 -21.65 12.21
N SER A 92 -11.81 -22.77 12.55
CA SER A 92 -13.25 -22.79 12.77
C SER A 92 -13.60 -22.06 14.08
N GLU A 93 -14.81 -21.57 14.18
CA GLU A 93 -15.30 -20.88 15.38
C GLU A 93 -15.27 -21.80 16.60
N GLU A 94 -15.63 -23.09 16.41
CA GLU A 94 -15.60 -24.09 17.48
C GLU A 94 -14.19 -24.33 18.01
N TRP A 95 -13.21 -24.44 17.10
CA TRP A 95 -11.82 -24.61 17.50
C TRP A 95 -11.30 -23.37 18.26
N ALA A 96 -11.59 -22.18 17.77
CA ALA A 96 -11.17 -20.95 18.42
C ALA A 96 -11.74 -20.86 19.86
N LYS A 97 -13.02 -21.15 20.04
CA LYS A 97 -13.67 -21.16 21.35
C LYS A 97 -13.09 -22.24 22.28
N ALA A 98 -12.88 -23.46 21.76
CA ALA A 98 -12.30 -24.57 22.55
C ALA A 98 -10.87 -24.29 23.03
N ASN A 99 -10.12 -23.46 22.30
CA ASN A 99 -8.75 -23.08 22.64
C ASN A 99 -8.63 -21.68 23.27
N ASN A 100 -9.73 -21.05 23.66
CA ASN A 100 -9.77 -19.71 24.23
C ASN A 100 -9.08 -18.64 23.37
N MET A 101 -9.16 -18.78 22.05
CA MET A 101 -8.61 -17.80 21.09
C MET A 101 -9.62 -16.71 20.85
N GLU A 102 -9.14 -15.46 20.90
CA GLU A 102 -9.97 -14.30 20.55
C GLU A 102 -10.27 -14.30 19.04
N ILE A 103 -11.56 -14.26 18.69
CA ILE A 103 -11.99 -14.15 17.30
C ILE A 103 -11.94 -12.68 16.90
N LYS A 104 -10.98 -12.31 16.06
CA LYS A 104 -10.79 -10.93 15.59
C LYS A 104 -11.75 -10.53 14.46
N ALA A 105 -12.06 -11.46 13.56
CA ALA A 105 -12.95 -11.26 12.44
C ALA A 105 -13.43 -12.61 11.88
N TYR A 106 -14.49 -12.57 11.07
CA TYR A 106 -14.97 -13.69 10.28
C TYR A 106 -14.68 -13.48 8.81
N LEU A 107 -14.13 -14.50 8.14
CA LEU A 107 -14.01 -14.51 6.69
C LEU A 107 -15.34 -14.97 6.10
N THR A 108 -16.17 -14.05 5.60
CA THR A 108 -17.53 -14.32 5.12
C THR A 108 -17.63 -14.40 3.60
N PHE A 109 -16.87 -13.55 2.90
CA PHE A 109 -16.92 -13.45 1.44
C PHE A 109 -15.53 -13.47 0.84
N SER A 110 -15.45 -14.01 -0.37
CA SER A 110 -14.22 -13.99 -1.18
C SER A 110 -14.56 -13.80 -2.65
N GLU A 111 -13.66 -13.18 -3.39
CA GLU A 111 -13.76 -13.00 -4.82
C GLU A 111 -12.37 -13.02 -5.45
N VAL A 112 -12.29 -13.47 -6.69
CA VAL A 112 -11.04 -13.54 -7.45
C VAL A 112 -11.23 -12.82 -8.78
N ALA A 113 -10.25 -12.03 -9.17
CA ALA A 113 -10.19 -11.42 -10.49
C ALA A 113 -8.76 -11.44 -11.04
N ALA A 114 -8.67 -11.47 -12.34
CA ALA A 114 -7.44 -11.29 -13.09
C ALA A 114 -7.69 -10.31 -14.25
N VAL A 115 -6.64 -9.64 -14.70
CA VAL A 115 -6.67 -8.72 -15.84
C VAL A 115 -5.61 -9.10 -16.85
N ASP A 116 -5.91 -8.88 -18.12
CA ASP A 116 -4.96 -9.09 -19.22
C ASP A 116 -4.05 -7.87 -19.35
N PHE A 117 -2.97 -7.87 -18.56
CA PHE A 117 -1.95 -6.82 -18.59
C PHE A 117 -0.85 -7.09 -19.64
N VAL A 118 -0.74 -8.31 -20.14
CA VAL A 118 0.31 -8.71 -21.10
C VAL A 118 0.07 -8.03 -22.44
N ASP A 119 -1.15 -8.11 -22.94
CA ASP A 119 -1.57 -7.46 -24.19
C ASP A 119 -1.95 -5.98 -24.00
N LYS A 120 -1.69 -5.42 -22.79
CA LYS A 120 -1.97 -4.02 -22.44
C LYS A 120 -3.45 -3.63 -22.58
N LYS A 121 -4.36 -4.57 -22.43
CA LYS A 121 -5.81 -4.30 -22.42
C LYS A 121 -6.26 -3.69 -21.10
N GLU A 122 -5.50 -3.95 -20.04
CA GLU A 122 -5.80 -3.42 -18.69
C GLU A 122 -4.50 -3.17 -17.92
N GLY A 123 -4.53 -2.27 -16.93
CA GLY A 123 -3.40 -2.00 -16.05
C GLY A 123 -3.08 -3.19 -15.14
N LEU A 124 -1.81 -3.46 -14.92
CA LEU A 124 -1.32 -4.58 -14.09
C LEU A 124 -1.99 -4.68 -12.72
N LEU A 125 -2.31 -3.56 -12.10
CA LEU A 125 -2.85 -3.49 -10.74
C LEU A 125 -4.38 -3.32 -10.69
N MET A 126 -5.09 -3.51 -11.81
CA MET A 126 -6.52 -3.22 -11.91
C MET A 126 -7.44 -4.37 -11.44
N ALA A 127 -6.92 -5.57 -11.21
CA ALA A 127 -7.73 -6.71 -10.79
C ALA A 127 -8.63 -6.43 -9.55
N PRO A 128 -8.18 -5.72 -8.50
CA PRO A 128 -9.03 -5.35 -7.37
C PRO A 128 -10.25 -4.48 -7.74
N ALA A 129 -10.14 -3.65 -8.79
CA ALA A 129 -11.26 -2.83 -9.27
C ALA A 129 -12.43 -3.67 -9.81
N TYR A 130 -12.15 -4.92 -10.18
CA TYR A 130 -13.17 -5.89 -10.62
C TYR A 130 -13.61 -6.83 -9.49
N ALA A 131 -12.68 -7.27 -8.64
CA ALA A 131 -12.99 -8.21 -7.56
C ALA A 131 -13.82 -7.56 -6.46
N VAL A 132 -13.45 -6.34 -6.02
CA VAL A 132 -14.08 -5.69 -4.88
C VAL A 132 -15.58 -5.39 -5.10
N PRO A 133 -16.02 -4.78 -6.22
CA PRO A 133 -17.44 -4.57 -6.47
C PRO A 133 -18.25 -5.89 -6.46
N ARG A 134 -17.75 -6.93 -7.14
CA ARG A 134 -18.42 -8.23 -7.17
C ARG A 134 -18.51 -8.90 -5.80
N MET A 135 -17.50 -8.71 -4.96
CA MET A 135 -17.54 -9.20 -3.58
C MET A 135 -18.60 -8.44 -2.75
N LEU A 136 -18.66 -7.11 -2.89
CA LEU A 136 -19.61 -6.26 -2.17
C LEU A 136 -21.06 -6.53 -2.60
N GLU A 137 -21.32 -6.91 -3.85
CA GLU A 137 -22.65 -7.32 -4.31
C GLU A 137 -23.13 -8.62 -3.64
N LYS A 138 -22.21 -9.46 -3.14
CA LYS A 138 -22.52 -10.70 -2.41
C LYS A 138 -22.67 -10.49 -0.90
N ALA A 139 -22.18 -9.38 -0.39
CA ALA A 139 -22.17 -9.07 1.05
C ALA A 139 -23.46 -8.36 1.49
#